data_4c609305882afa93d61691eeb59dbd68
#
_entry.id   4c609305882afa93d61691eeb59dbd68
#
_cell.length_a   1.000
_cell.length_b   1.000
_cell.length_c   1.000
_cell.angle_alpha   90.00
_cell.angle_beta   90.00
_cell.angle_gamma   90.00
#
_symmetry.space_group_name_H-M   'P 1'
#
loop_
_entity.id
_entity.type
_entity.pdbx_description
1 polymer ?
#
loop_
_entity_poly.entity_id
_entity_poly.type
_entity_poly.pdbx_seq_one_letter_code
_entity_poly.pdbx_strand_id
1 'polypeptide(L)'
;MNITELRRSNLRQWIDERCGGRQALFAQTAAVNPGELSALLKNKSFGEKKARKIEQAAAMPAMWLDTVHAPSQNLQEGKHTMTAVSTIPEILADIKAGKMVIITDAEDRENEGDLVMAAQFVTPQAINFMIKHARGLVCLPMNDELVDRLRLPQMTQKNGAQYGTNFTVSIEAAEGISTGISAADRAHTIQTAVSLEVRPEDIVQPGHIFPLRSQKGGVLVRAGHTEAAVDLAQMSGLMPAGVICEILNDDGTMARMPELMKFAEEHGIKIGTIADLIEYRSRTESLLEEMGDTLVHTPWGEFRQHVYVDKLSGETHLALVKGEISADRETLVRVHEPFSAMDFLQIDPNHSWPLPTALSHISQAESGVAILLHRTEDGSALLERTLPKNSFQVKKWDRKTYGIGAQILAGLGVQKMRVMGKPSSMNGLNGFGLQVTGFEEAE
;
A
#
# COMPACT_ATOMS: atom_id res chain seq x y z
N MET A 1 -38.18 12.88 27.37
CA MET A 1 -38.69 11.78 26.52
C MET A 1 -39.48 10.84 27.44
N ASN A 2 -40.73 10.50 27.10
CA ASN A 2 -41.49 9.55 27.90
C ASN A 2 -41.01 8.10 27.58
N ILE A 3 -41.36 7.14 28.47
CA ILE A 3 -40.89 5.75 28.34
C ILE A 3 -41.30 5.08 27.02
N THR A 4 -42.45 5.45 26.46
CA THR A 4 -42.90 4.90 25.16
C THR A 4 -42.07 5.45 23.99
N GLU A 5 -41.66 6.69 24.07
CA GLU A 5 -40.77 7.30 23.07
C GLU A 5 -39.37 6.73 23.17
N LEU A 6 -38.86 6.51 24.38
CA LEU A 6 -37.60 5.86 24.63
C LEU A 6 -37.57 4.44 24.02
N ARG A 7 -38.59 3.63 24.32
CA ARG A 7 -38.73 2.26 23.77
C ARG A 7 -38.78 2.24 22.24
N ARG A 8 -39.47 3.23 21.67
CA ARG A 8 -39.57 3.36 20.21
C ARG A 8 -38.24 3.76 19.59
N SER A 9 -37.53 4.69 20.20
CA SER A 9 -36.20 5.11 19.77
C SER A 9 -35.21 3.93 19.83
N ASN A 10 -35.17 3.22 20.94
CA ASN A 10 -34.31 2.09 21.16
C ASN A 10 -34.63 0.91 20.20
N LEU A 11 -35.91 0.65 19.94
CA LEU A 11 -36.31 -0.37 18.96
C LEU A 11 -35.88 -0.02 17.55
N ARG A 12 -35.95 1.26 17.15
CA ARG A 12 -35.38 1.71 15.86
C ARG A 12 -33.88 1.51 15.83
N GLN A 13 -33.17 1.95 16.85
CA GLN A 13 -31.74 1.78 16.98
C GLN A 13 -31.32 0.30 16.83
N TRP A 14 -32.02 -0.62 17.53
CA TRP A 14 -31.72 -2.06 17.40
C TRP A 14 -31.95 -2.60 15.98
N ILE A 15 -33.06 -2.18 15.32
CA ILE A 15 -33.35 -2.57 13.94
C ILE A 15 -32.28 -2.05 12.99
N ASP A 16 -31.83 -0.81 13.18
CA ASP A 16 -30.79 -0.19 12.37
C ASP A 16 -29.45 -0.90 12.56
N GLU A 17 -29.04 -1.15 13.80
CA GLU A 17 -27.75 -1.79 14.13
C GLU A 17 -27.68 -3.28 13.75
N ARG A 18 -28.78 -4.04 13.91
CA ARG A 18 -28.78 -5.49 13.76
C ARG A 18 -29.44 -6.00 12.49
N CYS A 19 -30.25 -5.21 11.85
CA CYS A 19 -30.99 -5.58 10.64
C CYS A 19 -30.77 -4.58 9.49
N GLY A 20 -29.84 -3.63 9.62
CA GLY A 20 -29.57 -2.62 8.60
C GLY A 20 -30.82 -1.82 8.22
N GLY A 21 -31.63 -1.41 9.21
CA GLY A 21 -32.88 -0.66 9.02
C GLY A 21 -34.06 -1.46 8.43
N ARG A 22 -33.85 -2.72 8.05
CA ARG A 22 -34.87 -3.55 7.39
C ARG A 22 -35.88 -4.12 8.38
N GLN A 23 -37.01 -3.40 8.57
CA GLN A 23 -38.07 -3.80 9.45
C GLN A 23 -38.66 -5.18 9.14
N ALA A 24 -38.74 -5.56 7.84
CA ALA A 24 -39.24 -6.88 7.43
C ALA A 24 -38.32 -8.01 7.92
N LEU A 25 -37.01 -7.80 7.90
CA LEU A 25 -36.02 -8.76 8.40
C LEU A 25 -36.15 -8.92 9.92
N PHE A 26 -36.26 -7.81 10.65
CA PHE A 26 -36.48 -7.84 12.10
C PHE A 26 -37.80 -8.53 12.47
N ALA A 27 -38.91 -8.22 11.77
CA ALA A 27 -40.19 -8.86 11.99
C ALA A 27 -40.15 -10.38 11.83
N GLN A 28 -39.41 -10.85 10.82
CA GLN A 28 -39.19 -12.28 10.58
C GLN A 28 -38.31 -12.93 11.66
N THR A 29 -37.19 -12.32 12.00
CA THR A 29 -36.20 -12.85 12.96
C THR A 29 -36.77 -12.87 14.40
N ALA A 30 -37.47 -11.82 14.79
CA ALA A 30 -38.09 -11.68 16.13
C ALA A 30 -39.53 -12.24 16.18
N ALA A 31 -40.02 -12.89 15.15
CA ALA A 31 -41.39 -13.44 15.03
C ALA A 31 -42.48 -12.42 15.47
N VAL A 32 -42.30 -11.14 15.09
CA VAL A 32 -43.25 -10.04 15.36
C VAL A 32 -44.07 -9.77 14.11
N ASN A 33 -45.40 -9.59 14.29
CA ASN A 33 -46.26 -9.23 13.16
C ASN A 33 -45.78 -7.91 12.50
N PRO A 34 -45.52 -7.87 11.17
CA PRO A 34 -45.02 -6.68 10.48
C PRO A 34 -45.92 -5.43 10.65
N GLY A 35 -47.24 -5.60 10.63
CA GLY A 35 -48.19 -4.49 10.86
C GLY A 35 -48.13 -3.96 12.28
N GLU A 36 -47.95 -4.84 13.26
CA GLU A 36 -47.77 -4.46 14.65
C GLU A 36 -46.45 -3.74 14.88
N LEU A 37 -45.36 -4.23 14.31
CA LEU A 37 -44.07 -3.58 14.35
C LEU A 37 -44.13 -2.16 13.76
N SER A 38 -44.71 -2.02 12.58
CA SER A 38 -44.91 -0.70 11.95
C SER A 38 -45.72 0.25 12.80
N ALA A 39 -46.77 -0.23 13.46
CA ALA A 39 -47.58 0.59 14.38
C ALA A 39 -46.83 1.03 15.64
N LEU A 40 -46.01 0.16 16.25
CA LEU A 40 -45.16 0.47 17.39
C LEU A 40 -44.09 1.51 17.03
N LEU A 41 -43.49 1.41 15.87
CA LEU A 41 -42.49 2.36 15.39
C LEU A 41 -43.06 3.72 15.01
N LYS A 42 -44.36 3.81 14.71
CA LYS A 42 -45.04 5.08 14.38
C LYS A 42 -45.60 5.76 15.67
N ASN A 43 -46.71 5.29 16.16
CA ASN A 43 -47.44 6.00 17.22
C ASN A 43 -48.25 5.12 18.20
N LYS A 44 -48.24 3.80 18.05
CA LYS A 44 -48.95 2.89 18.96
C LYS A 44 -48.30 2.89 20.34
N SER A 45 -49.08 2.76 21.39
CA SER A 45 -48.61 2.61 22.76
C SER A 45 -47.66 1.42 22.90
N PHE A 46 -46.49 1.65 23.55
CA PHE A 46 -45.44 0.66 23.73
C PHE A 46 -45.27 0.34 25.22
N GLY A 47 -46.22 -0.43 25.75
CA GLY A 47 -46.24 -0.83 27.16
C GLY A 47 -45.17 -1.85 27.51
N GLU A 48 -44.90 -2.01 28.82
CA GLU A 48 -43.83 -2.85 29.37
C GLU A 48 -43.92 -4.31 28.95
N LYS A 49 -45.11 -4.94 29.08
CA LYS A 49 -45.29 -6.34 28.66
C LYS A 49 -44.91 -6.59 27.20
N LYS A 50 -45.14 -5.62 26.32
CA LYS A 50 -44.78 -5.73 24.92
C LYS A 50 -43.31 -5.52 24.72
N ALA A 51 -42.66 -4.62 25.43
CA ALA A 51 -41.22 -4.41 25.40
C ALA A 51 -40.46 -5.69 25.80
N ARG A 52 -40.82 -6.30 26.96
CA ARG A 52 -40.21 -7.57 27.40
C ARG A 52 -40.36 -8.69 26.38
N LYS A 53 -41.52 -8.77 25.71
CA LYS A 53 -41.79 -9.79 24.71
C LYS A 53 -40.91 -9.59 23.45
N ILE A 54 -40.69 -8.36 23.05
CA ILE A 54 -39.81 -8.03 21.90
C ILE A 54 -38.35 -8.27 22.26
N GLU A 55 -37.93 -7.84 23.45
CA GLU A 55 -36.56 -8.11 23.93
C GLU A 55 -36.23 -9.60 23.94
N GLN A 56 -37.13 -10.40 24.49
CA GLN A 56 -36.95 -11.86 24.51
C GLN A 56 -36.90 -12.45 23.11
N ALA A 57 -37.81 -12.05 22.23
CA ALA A 57 -37.91 -12.59 20.86
C ALA A 57 -36.72 -12.17 19.97
N ALA A 58 -36.19 -10.98 20.20
CA ALA A 58 -35.02 -10.45 19.46
C ALA A 58 -33.68 -10.69 20.17
N ALA A 59 -33.67 -11.52 21.24
CA ALA A 59 -32.46 -11.77 22.06
C ALA A 59 -31.73 -10.50 22.53
N MET A 60 -32.49 -9.45 22.85
CA MET A 60 -31.95 -8.23 23.44
C MET A 60 -31.60 -8.44 24.92
N PRO A 61 -30.61 -7.71 25.46
CA PRO A 61 -30.38 -7.69 26.91
C PRO A 61 -31.67 -7.27 27.69
N ALA A 62 -31.85 -7.80 28.88
CA ALA A 62 -33.02 -7.42 29.70
C ALA A 62 -33.05 -5.91 29.95
N MET A 63 -34.25 -5.31 29.85
CA MET A 63 -34.48 -3.86 30.01
C MET A 63 -33.82 -2.96 28.97
N TRP A 64 -33.27 -3.53 27.90
CA TRP A 64 -32.56 -2.77 26.85
C TRP A 64 -33.45 -1.67 26.25
N LEU A 65 -34.72 -1.97 25.98
CA LEU A 65 -35.66 -0.98 25.43
C LEU A 65 -35.96 0.14 26.40
N ASP A 66 -35.76 -0.04 27.69
CA ASP A 66 -36.06 0.92 28.75
C ASP A 66 -34.82 1.70 29.24
N THR A 67 -33.62 1.31 28.80
CA THR A 67 -32.36 1.93 29.18
C THR A 67 -32.03 3.09 28.24
N VAL A 68 -31.56 4.21 28.79
CA VAL A 68 -31.03 5.30 27.97
C VAL A 68 -29.68 4.83 27.43
N HIS A 69 -29.65 4.49 26.17
CA HIS A 69 -28.39 4.26 25.46
C HIS A 69 -27.83 5.63 25.08
N ALA A 70 -26.53 5.84 25.28
CA ALA A 70 -25.86 6.95 24.61
C ALA A 70 -26.28 6.86 23.15
N PRO A 71 -26.62 7.98 22.48
CA PRO A 71 -26.82 7.92 21.06
C PRO A 71 -25.57 7.22 20.57
N SER A 72 -25.73 6.06 19.93
CA SER A 72 -24.74 5.58 19.01
C SER A 72 -24.37 6.84 18.27
N GLN A 73 -23.12 7.29 18.38
CA GLN A 73 -22.70 8.30 17.44
C GLN A 73 -23.21 7.72 16.13
N ASN A 74 -24.31 8.28 15.66
CA ASN A 74 -24.72 8.10 14.31
C ASN A 74 -23.42 8.40 13.56
N LEU A 75 -22.69 7.34 13.21
CA LEU A 75 -22.26 7.31 11.86
C LEU A 75 -23.55 7.62 11.09
N GLN A 76 -23.82 8.92 10.92
CA GLN A 76 -24.53 9.32 9.74
C GLN A 76 -23.84 8.49 8.67
N GLU A 77 -24.51 7.42 8.23
CA GLU A 77 -24.54 7.16 6.82
C GLU A 77 -25.12 8.45 6.19
N GLY A 78 -24.32 9.53 6.26
CA GLY A 78 -24.19 10.36 5.12
C GLY A 78 -23.93 9.32 4.05
N LYS A 79 -24.71 9.30 2.99
CA LYS A 79 -24.25 8.89 1.70
C LYS A 79 -22.87 9.52 1.58
N HIS A 80 -21.84 8.83 2.08
CA HIS A 80 -20.53 9.00 1.58
C HIS A 80 -20.68 8.49 0.15
N THR A 81 -21.05 9.39 -0.73
CA THR A 81 -20.44 9.33 -2.05
C THR A 81 -18.97 9.21 -1.70
N MET A 82 -18.41 8.01 -1.82
CA MET A 82 -16.97 7.80 -1.71
C MET A 82 -16.37 8.50 -2.92
N THR A 83 -16.26 9.82 -2.80
CA THR A 83 -15.69 10.72 -3.81
C THR A 83 -14.20 10.93 -3.57
N ALA A 84 -13.65 10.30 -2.55
CA ALA A 84 -12.26 10.45 -2.17
C ALA A 84 -11.62 9.13 -1.79
N VAL A 85 -10.36 8.98 -2.14
CA VAL A 85 -9.45 7.92 -1.67
C VAL A 85 -9.30 8.05 -0.15
N SER A 86 -9.34 6.94 0.57
CA SER A 86 -9.19 6.89 2.03
C SER A 86 -7.72 7.08 2.44
N THR A 87 -7.51 7.65 3.62
CA THR A 87 -6.16 7.82 4.17
C THR A 87 -5.54 6.49 4.57
N ILE A 88 -4.22 6.38 4.57
CA ILE A 88 -3.52 5.16 4.98
C ILE A 88 -3.85 4.73 6.43
N PRO A 89 -3.94 5.63 7.42
CA PRO A 89 -4.42 5.23 8.75
C PRO A 89 -5.81 4.58 8.76
N GLU A 90 -6.73 5.02 7.91
CA GLU A 90 -8.06 4.39 7.78
C GLU A 90 -7.99 3.01 7.11
N ILE A 91 -7.13 2.86 6.11
CA ILE A 91 -6.83 1.57 5.45
C ILE A 91 -6.22 0.60 6.47
N LEU A 92 -5.20 1.03 7.23
CA LEU A 92 -4.56 0.21 8.27
C LEU A 92 -5.55 -0.22 9.36
N ALA A 93 -6.48 0.66 9.76
CA ALA A 93 -7.51 0.32 10.73
C ALA A 93 -8.45 -0.79 10.22
N ASP A 94 -8.82 -0.76 8.94
CA ASP A 94 -9.67 -1.80 8.34
C ASP A 94 -8.89 -3.12 8.15
N ILE A 95 -7.64 -3.09 7.69
CA ILE A 95 -6.77 -4.29 7.61
C ILE A 95 -6.59 -4.92 9.00
N LYS A 96 -6.33 -4.11 10.04
CA LYS A 96 -6.19 -4.58 11.41
C LYS A 96 -7.48 -5.21 11.95
N ALA A 97 -8.63 -4.74 11.51
CA ALA A 97 -9.94 -5.29 11.84
C ALA A 97 -10.32 -6.52 11.02
N GLY A 98 -9.45 -7.03 10.14
CA GLY A 98 -9.70 -8.17 9.27
C GLY A 98 -10.62 -7.89 8.10
N LYS A 99 -10.82 -6.62 7.73
CA LYS A 99 -11.62 -6.22 6.58
C LYS A 99 -10.79 -6.19 5.30
N MET A 100 -11.48 -6.29 4.17
CA MET A 100 -10.92 -6.02 2.85
C MET A 100 -10.84 -4.52 2.60
N VAL A 101 -9.83 -4.12 1.84
CA VAL A 101 -9.67 -2.79 1.25
C VAL A 101 -9.38 -2.94 -0.23
N ILE A 102 -9.50 -1.87 -1.00
CA ILE A 102 -9.01 -1.80 -2.38
C ILE A 102 -7.72 -0.98 -2.34
N ILE A 103 -6.69 -1.49 -2.99
CA ILE A 103 -5.43 -0.77 -3.20
C ILE A 103 -5.23 -0.61 -4.70
N THR A 104 -4.91 0.60 -5.14
CA THR A 104 -4.64 0.92 -6.54
C THR A 104 -3.20 1.30 -6.76
N ASP A 105 -2.66 0.93 -7.90
CA ASP A 105 -1.34 1.38 -8.34
C ASP A 105 -1.42 2.58 -9.29
N ALA A 106 -0.27 3.04 -9.76
CA ALA A 106 -0.18 4.20 -10.62
C ALA A 106 -0.65 3.90 -12.04
N GLU A 107 -1.26 4.92 -12.71
CA GLU A 107 -1.76 4.82 -14.09
C GLU A 107 -0.69 4.42 -15.12
N ASP A 108 0.57 4.75 -14.85
CA ASP A 108 1.71 4.44 -15.71
C ASP A 108 2.35 3.07 -15.40
N ARG A 109 1.77 2.27 -14.47
CA ARG A 109 2.21 0.93 -14.11
C ARG A 109 1.22 -0.12 -14.66
N GLU A 110 0.43 -0.76 -13.83
CA GLU A 110 -0.65 -1.70 -14.21
C GLU A 110 -1.98 -0.96 -14.36
N ASN A 111 -2.14 0.15 -13.60
CA ASN A 111 -3.37 0.93 -13.50
C ASN A 111 -4.56 0.06 -13.07
N GLU A 112 -4.36 -0.76 -12.04
CA GLU A 112 -5.31 -1.73 -11.55
C GLU A 112 -5.68 -1.48 -10.10
N GLY A 113 -6.71 -2.14 -9.62
CA GLY A 113 -7.09 -2.17 -8.22
C GLY A 113 -7.32 -3.60 -7.76
N ASP A 114 -6.67 -3.94 -6.64
CA ASP A 114 -6.82 -5.25 -6.02
C ASP A 114 -7.63 -5.14 -4.73
N LEU A 115 -8.49 -6.14 -4.49
CA LEU A 115 -8.93 -6.44 -3.13
C LEU A 115 -7.74 -6.93 -2.32
N VAL A 116 -7.54 -6.35 -1.16
CA VAL A 116 -6.44 -6.69 -0.25
C VAL A 116 -6.98 -6.95 1.16
N MET A 117 -6.53 -8.02 1.80
CA MET A 117 -6.77 -8.27 3.22
C MET A 117 -5.57 -8.98 3.87
N ALA A 118 -5.44 -8.89 5.20
CA ALA A 118 -4.43 -9.66 5.91
C ALA A 118 -4.72 -11.17 5.84
N ALA A 119 -3.73 -11.96 5.47
CA ALA A 119 -3.89 -13.40 5.21
C ALA A 119 -4.38 -14.19 6.44
N GLN A 120 -3.97 -13.79 7.66
CA GLN A 120 -4.39 -14.47 8.88
C GLN A 120 -5.89 -14.38 9.17
N PHE A 121 -6.60 -13.42 8.56
CA PHE A 121 -8.05 -13.26 8.73
C PHE A 121 -8.86 -13.80 7.55
N VAL A 122 -8.21 -14.47 6.59
CA VAL A 122 -8.93 -15.02 5.44
C VAL A 122 -9.97 -16.06 5.89
N THR A 123 -11.11 -16.05 5.25
CA THR A 123 -12.20 -17.00 5.48
C THR A 123 -12.72 -17.54 4.15
N PRO A 124 -13.45 -18.68 4.14
CA PRO A 124 -14.13 -19.14 2.94
C PRO A 124 -15.05 -18.08 2.31
N GLN A 125 -15.70 -17.27 3.13
CA GLN A 125 -16.57 -16.18 2.66
C GLN A 125 -15.76 -15.08 1.97
N ALA A 126 -14.57 -14.74 2.50
CA ALA A 126 -13.66 -13.77 1.91
C ALA A 126 -13.16 -14.24 0.54
N ILE A 127 -12.70 -15.49 0.43
CA ILE A 127 -12.31 -16.08 -0.86
C ILE A 127 -13.48 -16.10 -1.84
N ASN A 128 -14.67 -16.53 -1.38
CA ASN A 128 -15.86 -16.53 -2.22
C ASN A 128 -16.24 -15.12 -2.70
N PHE A 129 -16.08 -14.11 -1.87
CA PHE A 129 -16.28 -12.72 -2.27
C PHE A 129 -15.30 -12.32 -3.38
N MET A 130 -14.01 -12.58 -3.20
CA MET A 130 -12.96 -12.28 -4.19
C MET A 130 -13.27 -12.92 -5.55
N ILE A 131 -13.49 -14.23 -5.59
CA ILE A 131 -13.73 -14.94 -6.85
C ILE A 131 -15.04 -14.58 -7.53
N LYS A 132 -16.06 -14.21 -6.76
CA LYS A 132 -17.39 -13.84 -7.29
C LYS A 132 -17.44 -12.40 -7.79
N HIS A 133 -16.84 -11.48 -7.04
CA HIS A 133 -17.00 -10.06 -7.29
C HIS A 133 -15.75 -9.42 -7.92
N ALA A 134 -14.54 -9.81 -7.51
CA ALA A 134 -13.30 -9.31 -8.11
C ALA A 134 -12.89 -10.10 -9.35
N ARG A 135 -13.02 -11.43 -9.36
CA ARG A 135 -12.81 -12.33 -10.51
C ARG A 135 -11.36 -12.52 -10.94
N GLY A 136 -10.41 -11.87 -10.26
CA GLY A 136 -8.98 -11.98 -10.50
C GLY A 136 -8.36 -13.27 -9.98
N LEU A 137 -7.04 -13.35 -10.02
CA LEU A 137 -6.29 -14.46 -9.47
C LEU A 137 -6.07 -14.25 -7.95
N VAL A 138 -6.56 -15.20 -7.15
CA VAL A 138 -6.30 -15.14 -5.69
C VAL A 138 -4.85 -15.49 -5.44
N CYS A 139 -4.07 -14.49 -5.04
CA CYS A 139 -2.65 -14.60 -4.72
C CYS A 139 -2.38 -14.41 -3.22
N LEU A 140 -1.24 -14.93 -2.76
CA LEU A 140 -0.77 -14.87 -1.38
C LEU A 140 0.58 -14.16 -1.30
N PRO A 141 0.64 -12.82 -1.34
CA PRO A 141 1.84 -12.07 -0.98
C PRO A 141 2.37 -12.44 0.41
N MET A 142 3.65 -12.75 0.49
CA MET A 142 4.37 -13.09 1.72
C MET A 142 5.75 -12.43 1.74
N ASN A 143 6.28 -12.13 2.93
CA ASN A 143 7.65 -11.69 3.07
C ASN A 143 8.65 -12.85 2.82
N ASP A 144 9.94 -12.51 2.69
CA ASP A 144 11.01 -13.49 2.45
C ASP A 144 11.05 -14.59 3.51
N GLU A 145 10.87 -14.23 4.78
CA GLU A 145 10.98 -15.17 5.90
C GLU A 145 9.92 -16.28 5.86
N LEU A 146 8.68 -15.94 5.48
CA LEU A 146 7.60 -16.92 5.32
C LEU A 146 7.83 -17.81 4.10
N VAL A 147 8.24 -17.22 2.97
CA VAL A 147 8.55 -18.00 1.75
C VAL A 147 9.72 -18.95 1.98
N ASP A 148 10.76 -18.49 2.67
CA ASP A 148 11.94 -19.32 2.98
C ASP A 148 11.60 -20.41 4.02
N ARG A 149 10.79 -20.11 5.02
CA ARG A 149 10.28 -21.09 6.00
C ARG A 149 9.57 -22.25 5.32
N LEU A 150 8.73 -21.94 4.32
CA LEU A 150 7.99 -22.93 3.54
C LEU A 150 8.85 -23.57 2.43
N ARG A 151 10.09 -23.12 2.24
CA ARG A 151 11.01 -23.59 1.19
C ARG A 151 10.39 -23.53 -0.21
N LEU A 152 9.64 -22.45 -0.50
CA LEU A 152 8.97 -22.30 -1.79
C LEU A 152 9.97 -21.84 -2.86
N PRO A 153 10.22 -22.65 -3.91
CA PRO A 153 11.05 -22.22 -5.02
C PRO A 153 10.30 -21.21 -5.90
N GLN A 154 11.06 -20.40 -6.63
CA GLN A 154 10.49 -19.56 -7.69
C GLN A 154 9.80 -20.42 -8.75
N MET A 155 8.69 -19.94 -9.30
CA MET A 155 7.94 -20.65 -10.34
C MET A 155 8.76 -20.86 -11.61
N THR A 156 9.72 -19.97 -11.88
CA THR A 156 10.62 -20.03 -13.03
C THR A 156 12.04 -19.60 -12.67
N GLN A 157 13.04 -20.19 -13.33
CA GLN A 157 14.43 -19.76 -13.15
C GLN A 157 14.72 -18.39 -13.79
N LYS A 158 13.98 -18.02 -14.85
CA LYS A 158 14.12 -16.74 -15.52
C LYS A 158 12.76 -16.04 -15.52
N ASN A 159 12.62 -15.04 -14.66
CA ASN A 159 11.41 -14.24 -14.60
C ASN A 159 11.31 -13.32 -15.82
N GLY A 160 10.30 -13.56 -16.66
CA GLY A 160 9.97 -12.74 -17.82
C GLY A 160 8.77 -11.83 -17.64
N ALA A 161 8.23 -11.73 -16.40
CA ALA A 161 7.07 -10.88 -16.13
C ALA A 161 7.44 -9.40 -16.32
N GLN A 162 6.57 -8.66 -17.01
CA GLN A 162 6.80 -7.25 -17.38
C GLN A 162 7.11 -6.37 -16.16
N TYR A 163 6.46 -6.62 -15.04
CA TYR A 163 6.62 -5.86 -13.79
C TYR A 163 7.43 -6.61 -12.73
N GLY A 164 8.06 -7.73 -13.10
CA GLY A 164 8.94 -8.49 -12.22
C GLY A 164 8.25 -9.15 -11.03
N THR A 165 6.96 -9.51 -11.14
CA THR A 165 6.23 -10.18 -10.05
C THR A 165 6.85 -11.53 -9.73
N ASN A 166 7.23 -11.74 -8.48
CA ASN A 166 7.97 -12.92 -8.02
C ASN A 166 7.01 -14.05 -7.61
N PHE A 167 6.44 -14.73 -8.58
CA PHE A 167 5.66 -15.93 -8.33
C PHE A 167 6.57 -17.05 -7.81
N THR A 168 6.14 -17.69 -6.73
CA THR A 168 6.64 -19.01 -6.35
C THR A 168 5.79 -20.10 -7.00
N VAL A 169 6.16 -21.36 -6.87
CA VAL A 169 5.27 -22.46 -7.25
C VAL A 169 3.96 -22.35 -6.47
N SER A 170 2.85 -22.74 -7.11
CA SER A 170 1.54 -22.77 -6.45
C SER A 170 1.50 -23.84 -5.36
N ILE A 171 0.67 -23.64 -4.35
CA ILE A 171 0.61 -24.47 -3.14
C ILE A 171 -0.79 -24.96 -2.83
N GLU A 172 -0.82 -26.03 -2.03
CA GLU A 172 -2.01 -26.59 -1.40
C GLU A 172 -1.70 -26.99 0.04
N ALA A 173 -2.67 -26.96 0.96
CA ALA A 173 -2.50 -27.58 2.27
C ALA A 173 -2.35 -29.10 2.10
N ALA A 174 -1.42 -29.72 2.84
CA ALA A 174 -1.19 -31.17 2.77
C ALA A 174 -2.39 -31.99 3.27
N GLU A 175 -3.16 -31.44 4.20
CA GLU A 175 -4.32 -32.06 4.83
C GLU A 175 -5.48 -31.08 4.94
N GLY A 176 -6.68 -31.61 5.19
CA GLY A 176 -7.87 -30.78 5.47
C GLY A 176 -8.55 -30.15 4.25
N ILE A 177 -8.18 -30.56 3.05
CA ILE A 177 -8.76 -30.09 1.78
C ILE A 177 -9.45 -31.24 1.02
N SER A 178 -10.29 -30.88 0.05
CA SER A 178 -10.88 -31.83 -0.91
C SER A 178 -10.11 -31.84 -2.23
N THR A 179 -10.51 -30.99 -3.19
CA THR A 179 -9.83 -30.83 -4.49
C THR A 179 -8.96 -29.59 -4.56
N GLY A 180 -8.91 -28.78 -3.49
CA GLY A 180 -8.09 -27.58 -3.37
C GLY A 180 -8.69 -26.29 -3.93
N ILE A 181 -9.57 -26.39 -4.95
CA ILE A 181 -10.09 -25.22 -5.69
C ILE A 181 -11.27 -24.52 -4.99
N SER A 182 -11.98 -25.18 -4.07
CA SER A 182 -13.12 -24.57 -3.41
C SER A 182 -12.69 -23.34 -2.58
N ALA A 183 -13.62 -22.42 -2.30
CA ALA A 183 -13.34 -21.28 -1.45
C ALA A 183 -12.88 -21.71 -0.04
N ALA A 184 -13.42 -22.83 0.47
CA ALA A 184 -13.04 -23.40 1.74
C ALA A 184 -11.61 -23.96 1.71
N ASP A 185 -11.27 -24.75 0.69
CA ASP A 185 -9.95 -25.36 0.54
C ASP A 185 -8.86 -24.27 0.37
N ARG A 186 -9.12 -23.25 -0.46
CA ARG A 186 -8.19 -22.14 -0.65
C ARG A 186 -7.99 -21.31 0.61
N ALA A 187 -9.07 -21.02 1.36
CA ALA A 187 -8.95 -20.34 2.64
C ALA A 187 -8.14 -21.18 3.65
N HIS A 188 -8.38 -22.50 3.70
CA HIS A 188 -7.63 -23.40 4.55
C HIS A 188 -6.13 -23.46 4.18
N THR A 189 -5.82 -23.55 2.88
CA THR A 189 -4.44 -23.52 2.38
C THR A 189 -3.72 -22.23 2.80
N ILE A 190 -4.37 -21.07 2.64
CA ILE A 190 -3.80 -19.78 3.05
C ILE A 190 -3.57 -19.74 4.57
N GLN A 191 -4.57 -20.14 5.37
CA GLN A 191 -4.45 -20.17 6.85
C GLN A 191 -3.33 -21.08 7.30
N THR A 192 -3.18 -22.26 6.67
CA THR A 192 -2.07 -23.18 6.94
C THR A 192 -0.73 -22.52 6.61
N ALA A 193 -0.61 -21.93 5.42
CA ALA A 193 0.66 -21.34 4.96
C ALA A 193 1.15 -20.17 5.83
N VAL A 194 0.23 -19.42 6.49
CA VAL A 194 0.60 -18.28 7.34
C VAL A 194 0.55 -18.59 8.83
N SER A 195 0.37 -19.86 9.21
CA SER A 195 0.42 -20.28 10.62
C SER A 195 1.79 -20.02 11.22
N LEU A 196 1.84 -19.62 12.50
CA LEU A 196 3.11 -19.40 13.21
C LEU A 196 3.98 -20.66 13.30
N GLU A 197 3.37 -21.83 13.36
CA GLU A 197 4.05 -23.13 13.52
C GLU A 197 4.14 -23.90 12.20
N VAL A 198 3.83 -23.28 11.06
CA VAL A 198 3.83 -23.95 9.76
C VAL A 198 5.21 -24.54 9.43
N ARG A 199 5.21 -25.77 8.96
CA ARG A 199 6.38 -26.48 8.45
C ARG A 199 6.24 -26.68 6.94
N PRO A 200 7.34 -26.90 6.21
CA PRO A 200 7.29 -27.19 4.78
C PRO A 200 6.39 -28.40 4.43
N GLU A 201 6.30 -29.38 5.31
CA GLU A 201 5.53 -30.61 5.11
C GLU A 201 4.01 -30.38 5.23
N ASP A 202 3.58 -29.27 5.81
CA ASP A 202 2.16 -28.92 5.93
C ASP A 202 1.59 -28.36 4.61
N ILE A 203 2.46 -28.18 3.61
CA ILE A 203 2.13 -27.66 2.27
C ILE A 203 2.63 -28.61 1.20
N VAL A 204 1.82 -28.84 0.16
CA VAL A 204 2.17 -29.60 -1.05
C VAL A 204 2.18 -28.68 -2.28
N GLN A 205 2.85 -29.12 -3.32
CA GLN A 205 3.05 -28.41 -4.58
C GLN A 205 2.81 -29.37 -5.76
N PRO A 206 2.15 -28.93 -6.87
CA PRO A 206 1.45 -27.64 -7.05
C PRO A 206 0.09 -27.61 -6.34
N GLY A 207 -0.58 -26.42 -6.39
CA GLY A 207 -1.94 -26.25 -5.82
C GLY A 207 -2.69 -25.08 -6.45
N HIS A 208 -3.69 -24.58 -5.73
CA HIS A 208 -4.63 -23.56 -6.21
C HIS A 208 -4.48 -22.19 -5.52
N ILE A 209 -3.43 -22.01 -4.71
CA ILE A 209 -2.99 -20.71 -4.17
C ILE A 209 -1.64 -20.37 -4.76
N PHE A 210 -1.45 -19.11 -5.13
CA PHE A 210 -0.27 -18.59 -5.81
C PHE A 210 0.50 -17.66 -4.87
N PRO A 211 1.53 -18.15 -4.15
CA PRO A 211 2.33 -17.29 -3.30
C PRO A 211 3.19 -16.35 -4.13
N LEU A 212 3.31 -15.11 -3.65
CA LEU A 212 4.15 -14.08 -4.23
C LEU A 212 5.17 -13.63 -3.19
N ARG A 213 6.45 -13.71 -3.55
CA ARG A 213 7.53 -13.21 -2.69
C ARG A 213 7.64 -11.70 -2.83
N SER A 214 7.35 -10.94 -1.77
CA SER A 214 7.53 -9.48 -1.78
C SER A 214 9.01 -9.10 -1.78
N GLN A 215 9.32 -7.93 -2.33
CA GLN A 215 10.67 -7.38 -2.26
C GLN A 215 10.97 -6.89 -0.84
N LYS A 216 12.19 -7.16 -0.36
CA LYS A 216 12.67 -6.61 0.91
C LYS A 216 12.67 -5.08 0.83
N GLY A 217 12.02 -4.42 1.80
CA GLY A 217 11.76 -2.98 1.79
C GLY A 217 10.37 -2.59 1.30
N GLY A 218 9.58 -3.54 0.78
CA GLY A 218 8.18 -3.36 0.46
C GLY A 218 7.95 -2.32 -0.65
N VAL A 219 6.89 -1.51 -0.51
CA VAL A 219 6.51 -0.49 -1.51
C VAL A 219 7.57 0.59 -1.73
N LEU A 220 8.49 0.78 -0.77
CA LEU A 220 9.61 1.71 -0.93
C LEU A 220 10.66 1.21 -1.93
N VAL A 221 10.64 -0.09 -2.24
CA VAL A 221 11.54 -0.72 -3.22
C VAL A 221 10.80 -1.08 -4.50
N ARG A 222 9.60 -1.62 -4.42
CA ARG A 222 8.76 -1.95 -5.57
C ARG A 222 7.30 -1.53 -5.30
N ALA A 223 6.82 -0.55 -6.07
CA ALA A 223 5.47 0.01 -5.92
C ALA A 223 4.40 -0.92 -6.52
N GLY A 224 4.28 -2.15 -6.00
CA GLY A 224 3.34 -3.17 -6.47
C GLY A 224 2.37 -3.64 -5.38
N HIS A 225 1.24 -4.23 -5.79
CA HIS A 225 0.20 -4.76 -4.90
C HIS A 225 0.75 -5.85 -3.96
N THR A 226 1.71 -6.66 -4.45
CA THR A 226 2.42 -7.68 -3.65
C THR A 226 3.06 -7.06 -2.41
N GLU A 227 3.86 -6.00 -2.61
CA GLU A 227 4.54 -5.29 -1.53
C GLU A 227 3.55 -4.55 -0.64
N ALA A 228 2.56 -3.89 -1.25
CA ALA A 228 1.53 -3.15 -0.52
C ALA A 228 0.75 -4.05 0.45
N ALA A 229 0.37 -5.26 0.03
CA ALA A 229 -0.36 -6.19 0.88
C ALA A 229 0.45 -6.66 2.10
N VAL A 230 1.75 -6.96 1.91
CA VAL A 230 2.65 -7.35 2.99
C VAL A 230 2.91 -6.18 3.95
N ASP A 231 3.18 -4.99 3.41
CA ASP A 231 3.40 -3.78 4.20
C ASP A 231 2.20 -3.41 5.06
N LEU A 232 1.00 -3.39 4.47
CA LEU A 232 -0.24 -3.08 5.19
C LEU A 232 -0.49 -4.07 6.33
N ALA A 233 -0.25 -5.37 6.11
CA ALA A 233 -0.36 -6.37 7.14
C ALA A 233 0.66 -6.14 8.27
N GLN A 234 1.94 -5.94 7.92
CA GLN A 234 3.03 -5.73 8.88
C GLN A 234 2.83 -4.44 9.68
N MET A 235 2.46 -3.32 9.03
CA MET A 235 2.20 -2.03 9.69
C MET A 235 0.98 -2.09 10.60
N SER A 236 0.05 -2.99 10.35
CA SER A 236 -1.11 -3.27 11.23
C SER A 236 -0.74 -4.15 12.44
N GLY A 237 0.51 -4.59 12.57
CA GLY A 237 0.98 -5.49 13.63
C GLY A 237 0.54 -6.95 13.43
N LEU A 238 0.29 -7.35 12.18
CA LEU A 238 -0.19 -8.67 11.79
C LEU A 238 0.94 -9.48 11.13
N MET A 239 0.66 -10.76 10.83
CA MET A 239 1.57 -11.59 10.04
C MET A 239 1.88 -10.90 8.70
N PRO A 240 3.18 -10.80 8.27
CA PRO A 240 3.57 -10.11 7.05
C PRO A 240 3.18 -10.91 5.79
N ALA A 241 1.89 -11.10 5.64
CA ALA A 241 1.25 -11.78 4.53
C ALA A 241 -0.14 -11.21 4.25
N GLY A 242 -0.46 -11.04 2.98
CA GLY A 242 -1.78 -10.60 2.53
C GLY A 242 -2.40 -11.58 1.54
N VAL A 243 -3.70 -11.43 1.30
CA VAL A 243 -4.40 -12.04 0.17
C VAL A 243 -4.82 -10.92 -0.75
N ILE A 244 -4.50 -11.06 -2.04
CA ILE A 244 -4.87 -10.09 -3.07
C ILE A 244 -5.67 -10.78 -4.18
N CYS A 245 -6.50 -9.98 -4.84
CA CYS A 245 -7.26 -10.42 -6.02
C CYS A 245 -7.59 -9.20 -6.87
N GLU A 246 -7.18 -9.18 -8.13
CA GLU A 246 -7.44 -8.09 -9.07
C GLU A 246 -8.94 -7.95 -9.31
N ILE A 247 -9.42 -6.72 -9.50
CA ILE A 247 -10.83 -6.42 -9.76
C ILE A 247 -11.05 -6.24 -11.27
N LEU A 248 -11.87 -7.11 -11.84
CA LEU A 248 -12.29 -7.10 -13.23
C LEU A 248 -13.74 -6.63 -13.35
N ASN A 249 -14.05 -5.98 -14.45
CA ASN A 249 -15.41 -5.69 -14.89
C ASN A 249 -16.17 -6.96 -15.31
N ASP A 250 -17.48 -6.88 -15.44
CA ASP A 250 -18.33 -8.02 -15.85
C ASP A 250 -17.98 -8.55 -17.25
N ASP A 251 -17.43 -7.70 -18.12
CA ASP A 251 -16.98 -8.06 -19.46
C ASP A 251 -15.56 -8.66 -19.52
N GLY A 252 -14.89 -8.79 -18.35
CA GLY A 252 -13.56 -9.36 -18.22
C GLY A 252 -12.43 -8.34 -18.42
N THR A 253 -12.72 -7.08 -18.68
CA THR A 253 -11.70 -6.01 -18.69
C THR A 253 -11.30 -5.63 -17.27
N MET A 254 -10.10 -5.04 -17.10
CA MET A 254 -9.67 -4.57 -15.79
C MET A 254 -10.46 -3.34 -15.34
N ALA A 255 -10.94 -3.36 -14.09
CA ALA A 255 -11.58 -2.19 -13.50
C ALA A 255 -10.54 -1.09 -13.26
N ARG A 256 -10.88 0.15 -13.62
CA ARG A 256 -10.05 1.33 -13.40
C ARG A 256 -10.69 2.20 -12.32
N MET A 257 -10.05 3.31 -11.93
CA MET A 257 -10.50 4.13 -10.81
C MET A 257 -12.02 4.45 -10.84
N PRO A 258 -12.65 4.82 -11.97
CA PRO A 258 -14.09 5.08 -12.00
C PRO A 258 -14.97 3.87 -11.64
N GLU A 259 -14.59 2.67 -12.10
CA GLU A 259 -15.29 1.41 -11.80
C GLU A 259 -14.99 0.94 -10.38
N LEU A 260 -13.73 1.10 -9.93
CA LEU A 260 -13.30 0.77 -8.57
C LEU A 260 -14.03 1.62 -7.52
N MET A 261 -14.26 2.89 -7.78
CA MET A 261 -15.06 3.76 -6.89
C MET A 261 -16.50 3.26 -6.75
N LYS A 262 -17.13 2.83 -7.86
CA LYS A 262 -18.47 2.23 -7.82
C LYS A 262 -18.49 0.92 -7.05
N PHE A 263 -17.53 0.05 -7.30
CA PHE A 263 -17.36 -1.21 -6.59
C PHE A 263 -17.19 -0.98 -5.08
N ALA A 264 -16.36 -0.01 -4.71
CA ALA A 264 -16.11 0.37 -3.33
C ALA A 264 -17.38 0.88 -2.63
N GLU A 265 -18.17 1.74 -3.30
CA GLU A 265 -19.44 2.25 -2.78
C GLU A 265 -20.47 1.12 -2.62
N GLU A 266 -20.60 0.24 -3.63
CA GLU A 266 -21.55 -0.88 -3.62
C GLU A 266 -21.29 -1.85 -2.47
N HIS A 267 -20.02 -2.11 -2.17
CA HIS A 267 -19.61 -3.11 -1.19
C HIS A 267 -19.18 -2.53 0.16
N GLY A 268 -19.13 -1.20 0.30
CA GLY A 268 -18.71 -0.52 1.52
C GLY A 268 -17.22 -0.76 1.85
N ILE A 269 -16.37 -0.83 0.81
CA ILE A 269 -14.94 -1.11 0.92
C ILE A 269 -14.16 0.18 0.66
N LYS A 270 -13.15 0.48 1.49
CA LYS A 270 -12.30 1.66 1.32
C LYS A 270 -11.27 1.46 0.20
N ILE A 271 -10.92 2.55 -0.48
CA ILE A 271 -9.86 2.59 -1.49
C ILE A 271 -8.68 3.38 -0.94
N GLY A 272 -7.48 2.83 -1.06
CA GLY A 272 -6.19 3.50 -0.85
C GLY A 272 -5.32 3.38 -2.09
N THR A 273 -4.24 4.16 -2.16
CA THR A 273 -3.27 4.07 -3.25
C THR A 273 -1.89 3.61 -2.75
N ILE A 274 -1.15 2.93 -3.62
CA ILE A 274 0.26 2.60 -3.33
C ILE A 274 1.10 3.87 -3.18
N ALA A 275 0.76 4.94 -3.92
CA ALA A 275 1.45 6.22 -3.82
C ALA A 275 1.32 6.82 -2.41
N ASP A 276 0.10 6.83 -1.84
CA ASP A 276 -0.13 7.30 -0.48
C ASP A 276 0.55 6.41 0.58
N LEU A 277 0.62 5.09 0.33
CA LEU A 277 1.32 4.16 1.21
C LEU A 277 2.85 4.41 1.20
N ILE A 278 3.42 4.67 0.03
CA ILE A 278 4.83 5.07 -0.11
C ILE A 278 5.06 6.37 0.65
N GLU A 279 4.21 7.38 0.46
CA GLU A 279 4.30 8.65 1.19
C GLU A 279 4.25 8.44 2.71
N TYR A 280 3.28 7.67 3.18
CA TYR A 280 3.10 7.40 4.60
C TYR A 280 4.32 6.69 5.20
N ARG A 281 4.85 5.64 4.53
CA ARG A 281 6.04 4.93 4.96
C ARG A 281 7.29 5.80 4.94
N SER A 282 7.44 6.62 3.90
CA SER A 282 8.60 7.52 3.76
C SER A 282 8.69 8.58 4.86
N ARG A 283 7.54 8.98 5.42
CA ARG A 283 7.48 9.91 6.56
C ARG A 283 7.74 9.23 7.91
N THR A 284 7.41 7.95 8.02
CA THR A 284 7.46 7.21 9.29
C THR A 284 8.68 6.29 9.42
N GLU A 285 9.29 5.93 8.29
CA GLU A 285 10.43 5.01 8.23
C GLU A 285 11.57 5.63 7.41
N SER A 286 12.79 5.58 7.92
CA SER A 286 13.99 5.87 7.14
C SER A 286 14.71 4.58 6.79
N LEU A 287 14.82 4.30 5.49
CA LEU A 287 15.66 3.21 4.97
C LEU A 287 17.15 3.57 4.98
N LEU A 288 17.48 4.84 5.23
CA LEU A 288 18.84 5.36 5.25
C LEU A 288 19.30 5.61 6.67
N GLU A 289 20.54 5.32 6.93
CA GLU A 289 21.26 5.68 8.14
C GLU A 289 22.35 6.69 7.81
N GLU A 290 22.30 7.87 8.42
CA GLU A 290 23.36 8.84 8.29
C GLU A 290 24.53 8.44 9.20
N MET A 291 25.68 8.16 8.60
CA MET A 291 26.88 7.71 9.29
C MET A 291 27.72 8.87 9.84
N GLY A 292 27.45 10.08 9.36
CA GLY A 292 28.13 11.31 9.78
C GLY A 292 28.37 12.26 8.61
N ASP A 293 28.91 13.42 8.95
CA ASP A 293 29.28 14.47 8.01
C ASP A 293 30.70 14.99 8.23
N THR A 294 31.29 15.53 7.19
CA THR A 294 32.62 16.18 7.25
C THR A 294 32.76 17.24 6.17
N LEU A 295 33.60 18.22 6.44
CA LEU A 295 33.97 19.26 5.47
C LEU A 295 35.00 18.69 4.48
N VAL A 296 34.73 18.80 3.20
CA VAL A 296 35.64 18.37 2.15
C VAL A 296 35.98 19.49 1.19
N HIS A 297 37.25 19.55 0.79
CA HIS A 297 37.74 20.47 -0.23
C HIS A 297 37.91 19.74 -1.53
N THR A 298 37.15 20.16 -2.55
CA THR A 298 37.17 19.58 -3.89
C THR A 298 37.77 20.58 -4.89
N PRO A 299 38.17 20.15 -6.10
CA PRO A 299 38.59 21.08 -7.15
C PRO A 299 37.51 22.10 -7.53
N TRP A 300 36.25 21.82 -7.23
CA TRP A 300 35.11 22.67 -7.58
C TRP A 300 34.65 23.58 -6.43
N GLY A 301 35.17 23.36 -5.21
CA GLY A 301 34.83 24.16 -4.04
C GLY A 301 34.79 23.34 -2.75
N GLU A 302 34.35 24.00 -1.70
CA GLU A 302 34.19 23.43 -0.38
C GLU A 302 32.73 22.99 -0.18
N PHE A 303 32.55 21.76 0.29
CA PHE A 303 31.26 21.15 0.55
C PHE A 303 31.23 20.45 1.92
N ARG A 304 30.10 20.41 2.57
CA ARG A 304 29.83 19.48 3.67
C ARG A 304 29.36 18.16 3.06
N GLN A 305 30.16 17.12 3.22
CA GLN A 305 29.84 15.77 2.76
C GLN A 305 29.07 15.03 3.85
N HIS A 306 27.88 14.55 3.55
CA HIS A 306 27.11 13.62 4.38
C HIS A 306 27.20 12.22 3.77
N VAL A 307 27.33 11.21 4.64
CA VAL A 307 27.45 9.80 4.25
C VAL A 307 26.24 9.04 4.75
N TYR A 308 25.55 8.36 3.84
CA TYR A 308 24.36 7.57 4.12
C TYR A 308 24.58 6.12 3.73
N VAL A 309 24.05 5.18 4.53
CA VAL A 309 24.03 3.75 4.23
C VAL A 309 22.58 3.31 4.07
N ASP A 310 22.27 2.67 2.93
CA ASP A 310 20.98 2.00 2.71
C ASP A 310 20.95 0.71 3.55
N LYS A 311 20.07 0.67 4.54
CA LYS A 311 19.91 -0.48 5.47
C LYS A 311 19.49 -1.77 4.78
N LEU A 312 18.94 -1.70 3.57
CA LEU A 312 18.46 -2.87 2.81
C LEU A 312 19.55 -3.46 1.91
N SER A 313 20.26 -2.61 1.18
CA SER A 313 21.29 -3.05 0.23
C SER A 313 22.70 -3.02 0.81
N GLY A 314 22.94 -2.25 1.88
CA GLY A 314 24.28 -1.95 2.40
C GLY A 314 25.06 -0.97 1.51
N GLU A 315 24.44 -0.42 0.46
CA GLU A 315 25.07 0.57 -0.42
C GLU A 315 25.31 1.89 0.32
N THR A 316 26.40 2.56 0.01
CA THR A 316 26.76 3.85 0.61
C THR A 316 26.52 4.98 -0.40
N HIS A 317 25.79 6.00 0.03
CA HIS A 317 25.50 7.18 -0.78
C HIS A 317 26.11 8.43 -0.15
N LEU A 318 26.41 9.41 -0.99
CA LEU A 318 27.01 10.68 -0.55
C LEU A 318 26.09 11.84 -0.92
N ALA A 319 26.00 12.83 -0.05
CA ALA A 319 25.44 14.13 -0.38
C ALA A 319 26.49 15.21 -0.12
N LEU A 320 26.78 16.01 -1.14
CA LEU A 320 27.67 17.17 -1.06
C LEU A 320 26.79 18.42 -0.95
N VAL A 321 26.84 19.08 0.20
CA VAL A 321 26.00 20.21 0.54
C VAL A 321 26.82 21.51 0.51
N LYS A 322 26.33 22.50 -0.22
CA LYS A 322 26.84 23.85 -0.28
C LYS A 322 25.89 24.80 0.43
N GLY A 323 26.44 25.65 1.29
CA GLY A 323 25.66 26.67 2.01
C GLY A 323 24.74 26.07 3.09
N GLU A 324 23.80 26.87 3.58
CA GLU A 324 22.81 26.47 4.58
C GLU A 324 21.48 26.11 3.89
N ILE A 325 21.02 24.91 4.16
CA ILE A 325 19.73 24.44 3.63
C ILE A 325 18.61 24.95 4.52
N SER A 326 17.58 25.51 3.90
CA SER A 326 16.40 26.04 4.61
C SER A 326 15.13 25.68 3.85
N ALA A 327 14.09 25.34 4.59
CA ALA A 327 12.76 25.00 4.04
C ALA A 327 12.12 26.14 3.21
N ASP A 328 12.43 27.38 3.57
CA ASP A 328 11.85 28.58 2.92
C ASP A 328 12.58 28.98 1.63
N ARG A 329 13.80 28.50 1.43
CA ARG A 329 14.66 28.86 0.28
C ARG A 329 14.66 27.75 -0.75
N GLU A 330 14.81 28.15 -2.02
CA GLU A 330 15.02 27.23 -3.12
C GLU A 330 16.47 26.70 -3.08
N THR A 331 16.62 25.38 -3.09
CA THR A 331 17.90 24.70 -3.13
C THR A 331 18.17 24.15 -4.53
N LEU A 332 19.36 24.40 -5.06
CA LEU A 332 19.80 23.81 -6.32
C LEU A 332 20.17 22.35 -6.10
N VAL A 333 19.54 21.40 -6.81
CA VAL A 333 19.67 19.98 -6.55
C VAL A 333 20.11 19.22 -7.77
N ARG A 334 21.15 18.39 -7.60
CA ARG A 334 21.55 17.36 -8.57
C ARG A 334 21.52 16.00 -7.91
N VAL A 335 20.73 15.07 -8.46
CA VAL A 335 20.85 13.65 -8.14
C VAL A 335 21.59 12.97 -9.29
N HIS A 336 22.69 12.30 -8.99
CA HIS A 336 23.59 11.70 -9.96
C HIS A 336 23.69 10.19 -9.74
N GLU A 337 23.35 9.41 -10.77
CA GLU A 337 23.37 7.95 -10.77
C GLU A 337 23.61 7.39 -12.18
N PRO A 338 24.35 6.29 -12.30
CA PRO A 338 25.29 5.77 -11.32
C PRO A 338 26.58 6.60 -11.34
N PHE A 339 27.30 6.64 -10.23
CA PHE A 339 28.67 7.15 -10.23
C PHE A 339 29.60 6.10 -10.86
N SER A 340 30.14 6.39 -12.03
CA SER A 340 30.93 5.45 -12.83
C SER A 340 32.24 6.06 -13.37
N ALA A 341 33.08 5.20 -13.93
CA ALA A 341 34.30 5.66 -14.63
C ALA A 341 33.99 6.60 -15.81
N MET A 342 32.80 6.49 -16.42
CA MET A 342 32.34 7.35 -17.51
C MET A 342 32.14 8.81 -17.07
N ASP A 343 31.72 9.02 -15.83
CA ASP A 343 31.58 10.36 -15.25
C ASP A 343 32.92 11.06 -15.07
N PHE A 344 33.91 10.31 -14.62
CA PHE A 344 35.29 10.82 -14.50
C PHE A 344 35.84 11.24 -15.87
N LEU A 345 35.54 10.47 -16.89
CA LEU A 345 35.98 10.75 -18.28
C LEU A 345 35.08 11.80 -18.98
N GLN A 346 33.96 12.16 -18.39
CA GLN A 346 32.96 13.08 -18.97
C GLN A 346 32.45 12.67 -20.35
N ILE A 347 32.35 11.37 -20.61
CA ILE A 347 31.97 10.80 -21.90
C ILE A 347 30.58 10.13 -21.89
N ASP A 348 29.82 10.22 -20.78
CA ASP A 348 28.47 9.67 -20.73
C ASP A 348 27.45 10.61 -21.39
N PRO A 349 26.92 10.26 -22.58
CA PRO A 349 25.97 11.10 -23.31
C PRO A 349 24.57 11.12 -22.67
N ASN A 350 24.33 10.25 -21.67
CA ASN A 350 23.03 10.14 -21.04
C ASN A 350 22.85 11.15 -19.88
N HIS A 351 23.94 11.72 -19.38
CA HIS A 351 23.89 12.71 -18.33
C HIS A 351 23.73 14.11 -18.91
N SER A 352 22.60 14.75 -18.63
CA SER A 352 22.35 16.17 -19.02
C SER A 352 23.32 17.14 -18.35
N TRP A 353 23.84 16.78 -17.16
CA TRP A 353 24.85 17.52 -16.42
C TRP A 353 26.01 16.58 -16.07
N PRO A 354 27.21 16.75 -16.64
CA PRO A 354 28.41 16.07 -16.15
C PRO A 354 28.66 16.43 -14.69
N LEU A 355 29.07 15.46 -13.87
CA LEU A 355 29.23 15.67 -12.43
C LEU A 355 30.19 16.81 -12.08
N PRO A 356 31.38 16.96 -12.71
CA PRO A 356 32.28 18.07 -12.46
C PRO A 356 31.64 19.44 -12.73
N THR A 357 30.88 19.55 -13.83
CA THR A 357 30.18 20.79 -14.19
C THR A 357 29.06 21.11 -13.21
N ALA A 358 28.30 20.09 -12.79
CA ALA A 358 27.26 20.26 -11.77
C ALA A 358 27.84 20.71 -10.42
N LEU A 359 28.93 20.11 -9.95
CA LEU A 359 29.61 20.51 -8.72
C LEU A 359 30.15 21.93 -8.80
N SER A 360 30.77 22.31 -9.91
CA SER A 360 31.23 23.68 -10.15
C SER A 360 30.09 24.68 -10.08
N HIS A 361 28.95 24.34 -10.68
CA HIS A 361 27.78 25.21 -10.69
C HIS A 361 27.15 25.35 -9.29
N ILE A 362 26.96 24.22 -8.58
CA ILE A 362 26.47 24.19 -7.21
C ILE A 362 27.38 24.98 -6.26
N SER A 363 28.70 24.94 -6.47
CA SER A 363 29.66 25.66 -5.61
C SER A 363 29.49 27.18 -5.65
N GLN A 364 28.89 27.71 -6.72
CA GLN A 364 28.61 29.13 -6.93
C GLN A 364 27.23 29.54 -6.43
N ALA A 365 26.35 28.57 -6.15
CA ALA A 365 25.01 28.84 -5.64
C ALA A 365 25.07 29.25 -4.14
N GLU A 366 24.03 29.96 -3.68
CA GLU A 366 23.85 30.28 -2.25
C GLU A 366 23.64 28.99 -1.43
N SER A 367 22.80 28.08 -1.97
CA SER A 367 22.59 26.76 -1.38
C SER A 367 22.38 25.71 -2.48
N GLY A 368 22.96 24.51 -2.28
CA GLY A 368 22.81 23.44 -3.24
C GLY A 368 23.24 22.09 -2.69
N VAL A 369 22.71 21.03 -3.30
CA VAL A 369 22.98 19.66 -2.92
C VAL A 369 23.26 18.82 -4.16
N ALA A 370 24.40 18.13 -4.18
CA ALA A 370 24.68 17.08 -5.12
C ALA A 370 24.60 15.71 -4.40
N ILE A 371 23.66 14.88 -4.78
CA ILE A 371 23.55 13.51 -4.26
C ILE A 371 24.22 12.56 -5.26
N LEU A 372 25.17 11.76 -4.75
CA LEU A 372 25.85 10.73 -5.50
C LEU A 372 25.32 9.36 -5.04
N LEU A 373 24.47 8.76 -5.86
CA LEU A 373 23.92 7.44 -5.59
C LEU A 373 24.92 6.40 -6.10
N HIS A 374 25.69 5.85 -5.16
CA HIS A 374 26.67 4.81 -5.48
C HIS A 374 25.96 3.46 -5.56
N ARG A 375 25.87 2.94 -6.78
CA ARG A 375 25.47 1.57 -7.07
C ARG A 375 26.63 0.84 -7.72
N THR A 376 26.79 -0.41 -7.32
CA THR A 376 27.84 -1.26 -7.93
C THR A 376 27.48 -1.50 -9.38
N GLU A 377 28.21 -0.86 -10.30
CA GLU A 377 28.13 -1.13 -11.73
C GLU A 377 28.91 -2.44 -11.98
N ASP A 378 28.22 -3.49 -12.43
CA ASP A 378 28.90 -4.72 -12.82
C ASP A 378 29.59 -4.57 -14.19
N GLY A 379 30.54 -5.47 -14.49
CA GLY A 379 31.29 -5.40 -15.74
C GLY A 379 30.44 -5.53 -17.00
N SER A 380 29.24 -6.14 -16.91
CA SER A 380 28.32 -6.26 -18.04
C SER A 380 27.58 -4.93 -18.29
N ALA A 381 27.17 -4.25 -17.24
CA ALA A 381 26.55 -2.93 -17.34
C ALA A 381 27.54 -1.88 -17.89
N LEU A 382 28.80 -1.90 -17.43
CA LEU A 382 29.86 -1.05 -17.97
C LEU A 382 30.12 -1.34 -19.45
N LEU A 383 30.19 -2.63 -19.84
CA LEU A 383 30.40 -3.04 -21.22
C LEU A 383 29.22 -2.56 -22.12
N GLU A 384 28.02 -2.70 -21.67
CA GLU A 384 26.83 -2.23 -22.40
C GLU A 384 26.84 -0.72 -22.63
N ARG A 385 27.29 0.06 -21.64
CA ARG A 385 27.38 1.53 -21.74
C ARG A 385 28.51 2.03 -22.62
N THR A 386 29.60 1.25 -22.76
CA THR A 386 30.79 1.65 -23.53
C THR A 386 30.75 1.28 -25.01
N LEU A 387 29.93 0.30 -25.40
CA LEU A 387 29.81 -0.11 -26.78
C LEU A 387 28.72 0.64 -27.56
N PRO A 388 29.01 1.23 -28.73
CA PRO A 388 28.01 1.90 -29.55
C PRO A 388 27.05 0.86 -30.16
N LYS A 389 25.96 0.59 -29.52
CA LYS A 389 24.83 -0.18 -30.07
C LYS A 389 23.63 0.73 -30.31
N ASN A 390 23.09 0.64 -31.53
CA ASN A 390 21.93 1.42 -31.99
C ASN A 390 20.59 1.12 -31.30
N SER A 391 20.58 0.61 -30.08
CA SER A 391 19.37 0.22 -29.35
C SER A 391 19.55 0.19 -27.84
N PHE A 392 20.14 1.21 -27.23
CA PHE A 392 19.97 1.34 -25.78
C PHE A 392 18.61 1.96 -25.50
N GLN A 393 17.68 1.15 -25.06
CA GLN A 393 16.60 1.67 -24.24
C GLN A 393 17.28 2.18 -22.96
N VAL A 394 17.32 3.50 -22.82
CA VAL A 394 17.67 4.15 -21.54
C VAL A 394 16.81 3.46 -20.49
N LYS A 395 17.44 2.70 -19.59
CA LYS A 395 16.73 2.08 -18.49
C LYS A 395 16.04 3.24 -17.76
N LYS A 396 14.70 3.31 -17.85
CA LYS A 396 13.94 4.35 -17.14
C LYS A 396 14.40 4.34 -15.69
N TRP A 397 14.60 5.51 -15.12
CA TRP A 397 14.96 5.69 -13.71
C TRP A 397 14.17 4.71 -12.85
N ASP A 398 14.90 3.90 -12.08
CA ASP A 398 14.27 2.98 -11.15
C ASP A 398 13.62 3.79 -10.03
N ARG A 399 12.34 3.56 -9.74
CA ARG A 399 11.58 4.25 -8.69
C ARG A 399 12.25 4.15 -7.31
N LYS A 400 13.02 3.09 -7.06
CA LYS A 400 13.85 2.93 -5.86
C LYS A 400 14.85 4.08 -5.70
N THR A 401 15.48 4.50 -6.79
CA THR A 401 16.46 5.59 -6.84
C THR A 401 15.85 6.94 -6.45
N TYR A 402 14.63 7.22 -6.92
CA TYR A 402 13.89 8.42 -6.52
C TYR A 402 13.64 8.44 -5.00
N GLY A 403 13.25 7.31 -4.43
CA GLY A 403 12.99 7.19 -2.99
C GLY A 403 14.22 7.49 -2.13
N ILE A 404 15.38 6.95 -2.50
CA ILE A 404 16.64 7.18 -1.78
C ILE A 404 17.05 8.66 -1.86
N GLY A 405 17.08 9.23 -3.07
CA GLY A 405 17.41 10.65 -3.27
C GLY A 405 16.45 11.58 -2.54
N ALA A 406 15.15 11.28 -2.58
CA ALA A 406 14.14 12.07 -1.89
C ALA A 406 14.28 11.99 -0.36
N GLN A 407 14.56 10.83 0.22
CA GLN A 407 14.81 10.68 1.66
C GLN A 407 16.04 11.48 2.11
N ILE A 408 17.14 11.44 1.34
CA ILE A 408 18.34 12.23 1.64
C ILE A 408 18.00 13.72 1.62
N LEU A 409 17.32 14.23 0.58
CA LEU A 409 16.94 15.63 0.47
C LEU A 409 16.04 16.09 1.63
N ALA A 410 15.02 15.29 1.94
CA ALA A 410 14.13 15.57 3.07
C ALA A 410 14.87 15.56 4.41
N GLY A 411 15.78 14.61 4.62
CA GLY A 411 16.64 14.54 5.82
C GLY A 411 17.57 15.73 5.97
N LEU A 412 18.04 16.30 4.86
CA LEU A 412 18.83 17.54 4.83
C LEU A 412 18.00 18.81 5.01
N GLY A 413 16.67 18.71 5.09
CA GLY A 413 15.77 19.85 5.27
C GLY A 413 15.38 20.59 3.99
N VAL A 414 15.66 20.03 2.80
CA VAL A 414 15.21 20.58 1.53
C VAL A 414 13.69 20.46 1.43
N GLN A 415 13.02 21.56 1.06
CA GLN A 415 11.58 21.53 0.74
C GLN A 415 11.32 22.05 -0.67
N LYS A 416 11.94 23.18 -1.06
CA LYS A 416 11.83 23.76 -2.39
C LYS A 416 13.13 23.51 -3.15
N MET A 417 13.03 22.97 -4.35
CA MET A 417 14.23 22.66 -5.12
C MET A 417 14.10 23.00 -6.61
N ARG A 418 15.19 23.48 -7.17
CA ARG A 418 15.43 23.57 -8.60
C ARG A 418 16.32 22.41 -9.01
N VAL A 419 15.83 21.58 -9.91
CA VAL A 419 16.51 20.34 -10.30
C VAL A 419 17.40 20.56 -11.50
N MET A 420 18.67 20.23 -11.38
CA MET A 420 19.64 20.26 -12.49
C MET A 420 19.40 19.04 -13.39
N GLY A 421 18.72 19.25 -14.50
CA GLY A 421 18.34 18.20 -15.44
C GLY A 421 17.28 18.65 -16.42
N LYS A 422 16.92 17.75 -17.34
CA LYS A 422 15.81 18.00 -18.27
C LYS A 422 14.47 17.93 -17.53
N PRO A 423 13.48 18.77 -17.92
CA PRO A 423 12.14 18.66 -17.38
C PRO A 423 11.60 17.23 -17.49
N SER A 424 11.19 16.69 -16.37
CA SER A 424 10.60 15.35 -16.30
C SER A 424 9.49 15.32 -15.24
N SER A 425 8.52 14.43 -15.43
CA SER A 425 7.47 14.17 -14.43
C SER A 425 8.10 13.48 -13.21
N MET A 426 8.17 14.21 -12.11
CA MET A 426 8.70 13.72 -10.82
C MET A 426 7.55 13.47 -9.84
N ASN A 427 6.59 12.64 -10.26
CA ASN A 427 5.43 12.30 -9.46
C ASN A 427 5.87 11.52 -8.21
N GLY A 428 5.34 11.88 -7.05
CA GLY A 428 5.65 11.22 -5.77
C GLY A 428 6.63 11.97 -4.87
N LEU A 429 7.37 12.98 -5.35
CA LEU A 429 8.26 13.79 -4.49
C LEU A 429 7.49 14.61 -3.45
N ASN A 430 6.27 15.03 -3.76
CA ASN A 430 5.38 15.70 -2.81
C ASN A 430 5.15 14.85 -1.55
N GLY A 431 5.20 13.52 -1.68
CA GLY A 431 5.11 12.57 -0.58
C GLY A 431 6.24 12.66 0.45
N PHE A 432 7.39 13.16 0.02
CA PHE A 432 8.54 13.43 0.89
C PHE A 432 8.57 14.88 1.40
N GLY A 433 7.54 15.70 1.10
CA GLY A 433 7.53 17.12 1.40
C GLY A 433 8.40 17.96 0.47
N LEU A 434 8.81 17.41 -0.68
CA LEU A 434 9.66 18.06 -1.66
C LEU A 434 8.84 18.69 -2.79
N GLN A 435 9.08 19.96 -3.08
CA GLN A 435 8.46 20.70 -4.15
C GLN A 435 9.51 21.08 -5.21
N VAL A 436 9.32 20.59 -6.43
CA VAL A 436 10.12 21.05 -7.60
C VAL A 436 9.58 22.39 -8.06
N THR A 437 10.40 23.42 -8.00
CA THR A 437 10.07 24.81 -8.42
C THR A 437 10.46 25.07 -9.86
N GLY A 438 11.40 24.30 -10.41
CA GLY A 438 11.87 24.43 -11.77
C GLY A 438 12.98 23.46 -12.11
N PHE A 439 13.42 23.52 -13.37
CA PHE A 439 14.54 22.74 -13.88
C PHE A 439 15.61 23.68 -14.40
N GLU A 440 16.85 23.22 -14.35
CA GLU A 440 18.00 23.92 -14.89
C GLU A 440 18.75 22.99 -15.84
N GLU A 441 18.73 23.33 -17.11
CA GLU A 441 19.39 22.57 -18.16
C GLU A 441 20.86 23.05 -18.31
N ALA A 442 21.75 22.14 -18.66
CA ALA A 442 23.13 22.51 -18.99
C ALA A 442 23.13 23.30 -20.29
N GLU A 443 23.91 24.39 -20.33
CA GLU A 443 24.16 25.16 -21.54
C GLU A 443 24.99 24.38 -22.57
#